data_627388420d8f3f160519a62f5aeff9ad
#
_entry.id   627388420d8f3f160519a62f5aeff9ad
#
_cell.length_a   1.000
_cell.length_b   1.000
_cell.length_c   1.000
_cell.angle_alpha   90.00
_cell.angle_beta   90.00
_cell.angle_gamma   90.00
#
_symmetry.space_group_name_H-M   'P 1'
#
loop_
_entity.id
_entity.type
_entity.pdbx_description
1 polymer ?
#
loop_
_entity_poly.entity_id
_entity_poly.type
_entity_poly.pdbx_seq_one_letter_code
_entity_poly.pdbx_strand_id
1 'polypeptide(L)'
;MTVIAATAIAVSVFVSFQVASELMDRKLRATAADQLHADSRVLAANAERAGLAQVPLPPYPGSGRLVRVILPDGSTRTPVGQPALPPVSEDARRVAQGAATDLLESPDWDDGYRVYTLRVGDGAVQVADLADDSPINEFGFGMLLIGLFCVAGGALVGRAVARTGLAPIDRLTAAAVHVAQTGDLDADIPDEGGGEIRRLTQSINNMLAALRDSRQAQRLLAEDAAHELKTPLTSLRLNVELLIRLDRRGTLESALPAESRTRLLHDLGAQLAELSTLAAELTEVARGDVSDENTELIDLADVVVAAATRARSRMPDIEVTLDVSSVWVSGRPAALQRAVLNLVDNAGKWSPADQPVQVRLFAEGAWAVLEVDDAGPGIDAADVLRVFDRFYRADSARALPGSGLGLSIVQRVVDAHGGRAGVARSARGGALLQVGLPAASPPTANEWLTAGEDTAVR
;
A
#
# COMPACT_ATOMS: atom_id res chain seq x y z
N MET A 1 2.42 -18.86 7.26
CA MET A 1 1.79 -19.35 6.02
C MET A 1 2.45 -20.63 5.48
N THR A 2 3.76 -20.68 5.22
CA THR A 2 4.46 -21.87 4.68
C THR A 2 4.34 -23.11 5.57
N VAL A 3 4.45 -22.96 6.89
CA VAL A 3 4.29 -24.07 7.84
C VAL A 3 2.87 -24.62 7.82
N ILE A 4 1.85 -23.76 7.78
CA ILE A 4 0.44 -24.17 7.73
C ILE A 4 0.14 -24.93 6.43
N ALA A 5 0.62 -24.44 5.28
CA ALA A 5 0.44 -25.12 4.01
C ALA A 5 1.16 -26.48 3.96
N ALA A 6 2.40 -26.56 4.44
CA ALA A 6 3.14 -27.82 4.51
C ALA A 6 2.46 -28.84 5.46
N THR A 7 1.94 -28.38 6.61
CA THR A 7 1.21 -29.22 7.56
C THR A 7 -0.10 -29.73 6.94
N ALA A 8 -0.85 -28.87 6.23
CA ALA A 8 -2.08 -29.27 5.56
C ALA A 8 -1.85 -30.33 4.48
N ILE A 9 -0.79 -30.14 3.67
CA ILE A 9 -0.38 -31.14 2.67
C ILE A 9 0.03 -32.46 3.33
N ALA A 10 0.85 -32.41 4.39
CA ALA A 10 1.28 -33.60 5.12
C ALA A 10 0.10 -34.37 5.71
N VAL A 11 -0.85 -33.68 6.33
CA VAL A 11 -2.08 -34.30 6.87
C VAL A 11 -2.94 -34.90 5.77
N SER A 12 -3.13 -34.20 4.64
CA SER A 12 -3.90 -34.71 3.50
C SER A 12 -3.27 -35.97 2.91
N VAL A 13 -1.93 -35.98 2.73
CA VAL A 13 -1.19 -37.13 2.21
C VAL A 13 -1.28 -38.31 3.20
N PHE A 14 -1.14 -38.05 4.50
CA PHE A 14 -1.26 -39.09 5.54
C PHE A 14 -2.66 -39.71 5.57
N VAL A 15 -3.72 -38.90 5.54
CA VAL A 15 -5.11 -39.40 5.49
C VAL A 15 -5.37 -40.20 4.23
N SER A 16 -4.91 -39.71 3.07
CA SER A 16 -5.04 -40.42 1.79
C SER A 16 -4.31 -41.75 1.82
N PHE A 17 -3.11 -41.82 2.41
CA PHE A 17 -2.35 -43.03 2.60
C PHE A 17 -3.10 -44.05 3.44
N GLN A 18 -3.63 -43.65 4.60
CA GLN A 18 -4.39 -44.54 5.48
C GLN A 18 -5.63 -45.10 4.80
N VAL A 19 -6.38 -44.25 4.09
CA VAL A 19 -7.56 -44.70 3.35
C VAL A 19 -7.19 -45.67 2.22
N ALA A 20 -6.16 -45.37 1.45
CA ALA A 20 -5.71 -46.20 0.35
C ALA A 20 -5.21 -47.57 0.83
N SER A 21 -4.41 -47.60 1.93
CA SER A 21 -3.92 -48.82 2.57
C SER A 21 -5.05 -49.71 3.08
N GLU A 22 -6.02 -49.13 3.77
CA GLU A 22 -7.20 -49.85 4.26
C GLU A 22 -8.05 -50.46 3.14
N LEU A 23 -8.26 -49.65 2.06
CA LEU A 23 -9.00 -50.13 0.89
C LEU A 23 -8.27 -51.26 0.15
N MET A 24 -6.92 -51.14 0.03
CA MET A 24 -6.10 -52.16 -0.59
C MET A 24 -6.13 -53.46 0.20
N ASP A 25 -5.95 -53.39 1.54
CA ASP A 25 -6.02 -54.56 2.40
C ASP A 25 -7.37 -55.26 2.31
N ARG A 26 -8.48 -54.53 2.43
CA ARG A 26 -9.83 -55.09 2.24
C ARG A 26 -10.01 -55.77 0.88
N LYS A 27 -9.54 -55.16 -0.17
CA LYS A 27 -9.66 -55.70 -1.53
C LYS A 27 -8.83 -56.95 -1.72
N LEU A 28 -7.59 -56.98 -1.22
CA LEU A 28 -6.70 -58.14 -1.29
C LEU A 28 -7.30 -59.32 -0.50
N ARG A 29 -7.78 -59.08 0.73
CA ARG A 29 -8.45 -60.10 1.57
C ARG A 29 -9.71 -60.65 0.90
N ALA A 30 -10.54 -59.80 0.32
CA ALA A 30 -11.75 -60.26 -0.38
C ALA A 30 -11.40 -61.14 -1.62
N THR A 31 -10.44 -60.68 -2.44
CA THR A 31 -10.01 -61.45 -3.64
C THR A 31 -9.42 -62.81 -3.25
N ALA A 32 -8.58 -62.87 -2.19
CA ALA A 32 -8.03 -64.13 -1.71
C ALA A 32 -9.14 -65.09 -1.15
N ALA A 33 -10.12 -64.56 -0.42
CA ALA A 33 -11.24 -65.33 0.05
C ALA A 33 -12.08 -65.91 -1.10
N ASP A 34 -12.38 -65.11 -2.11
CA ASP A 34 -13.12 -65.55 -3.32
C ASP A 34 -12.38 -66.69 -4.06
N GLN A 35 -11.05 -66.58 -4.17
CA GLN A 35 -10.22 -67.61 -4.78
C GLN A 35 -10.20 -68.92 -4.01
N LEU A 36 -10.01 -68.82 -2.66
CA LEU A 36 -10.08 -69.99 -1.79
C LEU A 36 -11.44 -70.69 -1.84
N HIS A 37 -12.52 -69.93 -1.89
CA HIS A 37 -13.85 -70.43 -2.08
C HIS A 37 -14.08 -71.12 -3.42
N ALA A 38 -13.54 -70.57 -4.53
CA ALA A 38 -13.63 -71.20 -5.85
C ALA A 38 -12.87 -72.54 -5.90
N ASP A 39 -11.64 -72.54 -5.40
CA ASP A 39 -10.80 -73.75 -5.39
C ASP A 39 -11.37 -74.85 -4.47
N SER A 40 -11.90 -74.50 -3.33
CA SER A 40 -12.57 -75.47 -2.44
C SER A 40 -13.83 -76.08 -3.07
N ARG A 41 -14.59 -75.37 -3.87
CA ARG A 41 -15.72 -75.89 -4.63
C ARG A 41 -15.27 -76.88 -5.70
N VAL A 42 -14.17 -76.60 -6.40
CA VAL A 42 -13.61 -77.56 -7.39
C VAL A 42 -13.17 -78.85 -6.74
N LEU A 43 -12.51 -78.72 -5.59
CA LEU A 43 -12.11 -79.92 -4.80
C LEU A 43 -13.29 -80.67 -4.22
N ALA A 44 -14.33 -79.98 -3.72
CA ALA A 44 -15.54 -80.53 -3.23
C ALA A 44 -16.28 -81.33 -4.31
N ALA A 45 -16.44 -80.78 -5.52
CA ALA A 45 -17.08 -81.46 -6.65
C ALA A 45 -16.35 -82.73 -7.08
N ASN A 46 -15.04 -82.73 -6.98
CA ASN A 46 -14.21 -83.92 -7.22
C ASN A 46 -14.37 -85.00 -6.13
N ALA A 47 -14.44 -84.55 -4.85
CA ALA A 47 -14.68 -85.42 -3.72
C ALA A 47 -16.07 -86.02 -3.72
N GLU A 48 -17.11 -85.30 -4.16
CA GLU A 48 -18.45 -85.82 -4.32
C GLU A 48 -18.52 -86.95 -5.39
N ARG A 49 -17.78 -86.80 -6.50
CA ARG A 49 -17.76 -87.78 -7.55
C ARG A 49 -16.99 -89.04 -7.21
N ALA A 50 -15.84 -88.87 -6.58
CA ALA A 50 -14.90 -89.99 -6.30
C ALA A 50 -15.05 -90.58 -4.90
N GLY A 51 -15.79 -89.92 -4.00
CA GLY A 51 -15.83 -90.19 -2.57
C GLY A 51 -14.60 -89.55 -1.85
N LEU A 52 -14.82 -89.04 -0.61
CA LEU A 52 -13.79 -88.34 0.19
C LEU A 52 -12.51 -89.19 0.40
N ALA A 53 -12.67 -90.53 0.61
CA ALA A 53 -11.56 -91.42 0.80
C ALA A 53 -10.76 -91.72 -0.46
N GLN A 54 -11.31 -91.50 -1.65
CA GLN A 54 -10.70 -91.82 -2.94
C GLN A 54 -10.42 -90.59 -3.83
N VAL A 55 -10.76 -89.38 -3.37
CA VAL A 55 -10.47 -88.15 -4.13
C VAL A 55 -8.99 -88.08 -4.48
N PRO A 56 -8.65 -87.91 -5.77
CA PRO A 56 -7.27 -87.77 -6.20
C PRO A 56 -6.71 -86.46 -5.70
N LEU A 57 -5.70 -86.53 -4.80
CA LEU A 57 -4.93 -85.37 -4.34
C LEU A 57 -3.63 -85.31 -5.16
N PRO A 58 -3.46 -84.40 -6.12
CA PRO A 58 -2.22 -84.32 -6.86
C PRO A 58 -1.04 -83.96 -5.92
N PRO A 59 0.19 -84.40 -6.25
CA PRO A 59 1.34 -83.99 -5.45
C PRO A 59 1.40 -82.46 -5.36
N TYR A 60 1.89 -81.97 -4.20
CA TYR A 60 1.95 -80.51 -3.96
C TYR A 60 2.85 -79.82 -5.02
N PRO A 61 2.31 -78.89 -5.81
CA PRO A 61 3.03 -78.31 -6.94
C PRO A 61 3.99 -77.20 -6.56
N GLY A 62 4.18 -76.96 -5.26
CA GLY A 62 4.96 -75.83 -4.78
C GLY A 62 4.33 -74.45 -4.98
N SER A 63 3.08 -74.37 -5.43
CA SER A 63 2.40 -73.13 -5.83
C SER A 63 1.63 -72.44 -4.68
N GLY A 64 1.99 -72.70 -3.45
CA GLY A 64 1.48 -71.94 -2.34
C GLY A 64 0.11 -72.39 -1.75
N ARG A 65 -0.74 -73.12 -2.47
CA ARG A 65 -2.03 -73.56 -1.97
C ARG A 65 -1.95 -74.97 -1.40
N LEU A 66 -2.40 -75.07 -0.18
CA LEU A 66 -2.38 -76.33 0.59
C LEU A 66 -3.80 -76.91 0.61
N VAL A 67 -3.90 -78.20 0.54
CA VAL A 67 -5.18 -78.92 0.49
C VAL A 67 -5.20 -80.01 1.59
N ARG A 68 -6.36 -80.17 2.24
CA ARG A 68 -6.64 -81.22 3.21
C ARG A 68 -8.02 -81.74 3.00
N VAL A 69 -8.20 -83.05 3.10
CA VAL A 69 -9.50 -83.69 3.16
C VAL A 69 -9.73 -84.19 4.60
N ILE A 70 -10.85 -83.90 5.21
CA ILE A 70 -11.27 -84.37 6.53
C ILE A 70 -12.31 -85.51 6.28
N LEU A 71 -11.98 -86.69 6.72
CA LEU A 71 -12.84 -87.86 6.59
C LEU A 71 -13.89 -87.94 7.71
N PRO A 72 -14.96 -88.78 7.55
CA PRO A 72 -16.01 -88.90 8.55
C PRO A 72 -15.51 -89.40 9.93
N ASP A 73 -14.44 -90.16 9.94
CA ASP A 73 -13.79 -90.68 11.17
C ASP A 73 -12.89 -89.63 11.86
N GLY A 74 -12.81 -88.43 11.30
CA GLY A 74 -11.95 -87.36 11.82
C GLY A 74 -10.48 -87.44 11.36
N SER A 75 -10.11 -88.47 10.64
CA SER A 75 -8.76 -88.55 10.04
C SER A 75 -8.62 -87.58 8.87
N THR A 76 -7.36 -87.24 8.56
CA THR A 76 -7.09 -86.25 7.49
C THR A 76 -6.16 -86.80 6.44
N ARG A 77 -6.42 -86.47 5.20
CA ARG A 77 -5.54 -86.79 4.03
C ARG A 77 -5.01 -85.48 3.40
N THR A 78 -3.73 -85.47 3.13
CA THR A 78 -3.04 -84.35 2.44
C THR A 78 -2.24 -84.85 1.23
N PRO A 79 -1.97 -84.05 0.24
CA PRO A 79 -1.05 -84.37 -0.86
C PRO A 79 0.35 -84.71 -0.35
N VAL A 80 1.01 -85.65 -1.07
CA VAL A 80 2.38 -86.00 -0.77
C VAL A 80 3.32 -84.82 -1.05
N GLY A 81 4.20 -84.52 -0.08
CA GLY A 81 5.19 -83.42 -0.18
C GLY A 81 4.61 -82.05 0.23
N GLN A 82 3.38 -81.97 0.68
CA GLN A 82 2.79 -80.72 1.16
C GLN A 82 3.33 -80.40 2.56
N PRO A 83 3.66 -79.11 2.85
CA PRO A 83 3.92 -78.67 4.19
C PRO A 83 2.76 -78.97 5.15
N ALA A 84 3.08 -79.09 6.45
CA ALA A 84 2.06 -79.36 7.46
C ALA A 84 1.11 -78.17 7.55
N LEU A 85 -0.19 -78.41 7.46
CA LEU A 85 -1.24 -77.44 7.77
C LEU A 85 -1.41 -77.35 9.27
N PRO A 86 -1.88 -76.22 9.80
CA PRO A 86 -2.29 -76.12 11.17
C PRO A 86 -3.26 -77.23 11.60
N PRO A 87 -3.33 -77.59 12.88
CA PRO A 87 -4.33 -78.55 13.36
C PRO A 87 -5.75 -78.15 12.92
N VAL A 88 -6.57 -79.16 12.66
CA VAL A 88 -7.98 -78.90 12.33
C VAL A 88 -8.68 -78.27 13.52
N SER A 89 -9.22 -77.08 13.32
CA SER A 89 -9.94 -76.37 14.38
C SER A 89 -11.20 -77.11 14.82
N GLU A 90 -11.73 -76.81 16.01
CA GLU A 90 -13.01 -77.34 16.45
C GLU A 90 -14.18 -76.91 15.53
N ASP A 91 -14.12 -75.70 15.02
CA ASP A 91 -15.14 -75.15 14.13
C ASP A 91 -15.11 -75.86 12.78
N ALA A 92 -13.92 -76.13 12.22
CA ALA A 92 -13.80 -76.89 11.00
C ALA A 92 -14.26 -78.36 11.17
N ARG A 93 -14.08 -78.99 12.34
CA ARG A 93 -14.64 -80.29 12.66
C ARG A 93 -16.15 -80.26 12.74
N ARG A 94 -16.74 -79.21 13.28
CA ARG A 94 -18.19 -79.01 13.34
C ARG A 94 -18.77 -78.85 11.94
N VAL A 95 -18.09 -78.19 11.01
CA VAL A 95 -18.47 -78.14 9.58
C VAL A 95 -18.47 -79.52 8.97
N ALA A 96 -17.41 -80.34 9.19
CA ALA A 96 -17.33 -81.70 8.71
C ALA A 96 -18.45 -82.60 9.27
N GLN A 97 -18.90 -82.36 10.49
CA GLN A 97 -19.98 -83.07 11.16
C GLN A 97 -21.42 -82.54 10.81
N GLY A 98 -21.47 -81.52 9.98
CA GLY A 98 -22.75 -80.98 9.45
C GLY A 98 -23.34 -79.83 10.20
N ALA A 99 -22.64 -79.21 11.13
CA ALA A 99 -23.11 -78.06 11.89
C ALA A 99 -23.19 -76.77 11.03
N ALA A 100 -22.39 -76.70 9.95
CA ALA A 100 -22.40 -75.60 8.95
C ALA A 100 -22.05 -76.14 7.59
N THR A 101 -22.28 -75.33 6.56
CA THR A 101 -21.95 -75.70 5.15
C THR A 101 -20.53 -75.35 4.76
N ASP A 102 -20.02 -74.25 5.34
CA ASP A 102 -18.69 -73.73 5.07
C ASP A 102 -18.16 -72.89 6.25
N LEU A 103 -16.86 -72.68 6.25
CA LEU A 103 -16.19 -71.83 7.26
C LEU A 103 -14.90 -71.23 6.62
N LEU A 104 -14.74 -69.92 6.72
CA LEU A 104 -13.49 -69.25 6.44
C LEU A 104 -12.80 -68.88 7.73
N GLU A 105 -11.65 -69.50 7.96
CA GLU A 105 -10.80 -69.15 9.09
C GLU A 105 -9.67 -68.27 8.57
N SER A 106 -9.63 -67.05 9.05
CA SER A 106 -8.47 -66.15 8.84
C SER A 106 -7.58 -66.21 10.05
N PRO A 107 -6.26 -66.33 9.90
CA PRO A 107 -5.40 -66.42 11.07
C PRO A 107 -5.44 -65.16 11.91
N ASP A 108 -5.56 -65.31 13.22
CA ASP A 108 -4.98 -64.34 14.15
C ASP A 108 -3.47 -64.53 14.09
N TRP A 109 -2.82 -63.70 13.34
CA TRP A 109 -1.38 -63.27 13.23
C TRP A 109 -0.23 -64.27 13.45
N ASP A 110 -0.44 -65.52 13.95
CA ASP A 110 0.73 -66.37 14.28
C ASP A 110 1.00 -67.53 13.34
N ASP A 111 0.05 -68.06 12.58
CA ASP A 111 0.27 -69.25 11.72
C ASP A 111 0.25 -68.99 10.21
N GLY A 112 -0.02 -67.78 9.74
CA GLY A 112 0.17 -67.33 8.38
C GLY A 112 -0.73 -67.97 7.29
N TYR A 113 -1.68 -68.82 7.62
CA TYR A 113 -2.55 -69.49 6.64
C TYR A 113 -3.99 -68.99 6.75
N ARG A 114 -4.61 -68.65 5.62
CA ARG A 114 -6.07 -68.52 5.47
C ARG A 114 -6.62 -69.88 5.06
N VAL A 115 -7.55 -70.42 5.84
CA VAL A 115 -8.12 -71.75 5.60
C VAL A 115 -9.60 -71.65 5.29
N TYR A 116 -10.02 -72.15 4.16
CA TYR A 116 -11.46 -72.27 3.83
C TYR A 116 -11.85 -73.74 3.92
N THR A 117 -12.82 -74.04 4.76
CA THR A 117 -13.39 -75.39 4.97
C THR A 117 -14.77 -75.46 4.33
N LEU A 118 -14.97 -76.42 3.43
CA LEU A 118 -16.26 -76.67 2.76
C LEU A 118 -16.71 -78.08 3.07
N ARG A 119 -17.97 -78.23 3.50
CA ARG A 119 -18.59 -79.56 3.78
C ARG A 119 -18.81 -80.34 2.51
N VAL A 120 -18.53 -81.62 2.51
CA VAL A 120 -18.78 -82.56 1.38
C VAL A 120 -19.24 -83.89 1.98
N GLY A 121 -20.53 -84.24 1.78
CA GLY A 121 -21.11 -85.46 2.37
C GLY A 121 -20.98 -85.49 3.88
N ASP A 122 -20.33 -86.56 4.43
CA ASP A 122 -20.12 -86.78 5.83
C ASP A 122 -18.73 -86.28 6.31
N GLY A 123 -18.02 -85.48 5.53
CA GLY A 123 -16.72 -84.88 5.89
C GLY A 123 -16.56 -83.49 5.30
N ALA A 124 -15.30 -83.02 5.13
CA ALA A 124 -15.04 -81.72 4.58
C ALA A 124 -13.74 -81.66 3.76
N VAL A 125 -13.63 -80.67 2.87
CA VAL A 125 -12.39 -80.32 2.19
C VAL A 125 -11.92 -78.93 2.70
N GLN A 126 -10.63 -78.83 2.87
CA GLN A 126 -9.97 -77.58 3.24
C GLN A 126 -8.96 -77.17 2.18
N VAL A 127 -9.03 -75.87 1.83
CA VAL A 127 -7.99 -75.24 1.00
C VAL A 127 -7.42 -74.08 1.82
N ALA A 128 -6.10 -74.07 1.89
CA ALA A 128 -5.42 -73.04 2.62
C ALA A 128 -4.39 -72.31 1.70
N ASP A 129 -4.23 -71.03 1.98
CA ASP A 129 -3.25 -70.15 1.30
C ASP A 129 -2.41 -69.42 2.36
N LEU A 130 -1.13 -69.21 2.04
CA LEU A 130 -0.30 -68.37 2.88
C LEU A 130 -0.79 -66.95 2.84
N ALA A 131 -1.02 -66.33 3.99
CA ALA A 131 -1.28 -64.93 4.08
C ALA A 131 -0.01 -64.14 3.76
N ASP A 132 0.20 -63.72 2.51
CA ASP A 132 1.35 -62.93 2.11
C ASP A 132 1.01 -61.44 2.22
N ASP A 133 1.62 -60.77 3.19
CA ASP A 133 1.46 -59.33 3.44
C ASP A 133 2.56 -58.49 2.71
N SER A 134 3.45 -59.14 1.95
CA SER A 134 4.55 -58.46 1.22
C SER A 134 4.03 -57.39 0.25
N PRO A 135 2.92 -57.60 -0.51
CA PRO A 135 2.40 -56.58 -1.42
C PRO A 135 1.90 -55.32 -0.69
N ILE A 136 1.40 -55.50 0.54
CA ILE A 136 0.91 -54.36 1.34
C ILE A 136 2.08 -53.50 1.82
N ASN A 137 3.17 -54.16 2.25
CA ASN A 137 4.38 -53.49 2.72
C ASN A 137 5.10 -52.73 1.58
N GLU A 138 5.21 -53.33 0.41
CA GLU A 138 5.80 -52.67 -0.77
C GLU A 138 4.98 -51.48 -1.23
N PHE A 139 3.65 -51.62 -1.26
CA PHE A 139 2.73 -50.51 -1.58
C PHE A 139 2.83 -49.40 -0.54
N GLY A 140 2.89 -49.74 0.75
CA GLY A 140 3.05 -48.81 1.86
C GLY A 140 4.33 -47.98 1.75
N PHE A 141 5.46 -48.65 1.45
CA PHE A 141 6.76 -47.98 1.27
C PHE A 141 6.75 -47.01 0.07
N GLY A 142 6.18 -47.45 -1.06
CA GLY A 142 6.04 -46.58 -2.26
C GLY A 142 5.21 -45.30 -1.98
N MET A 143 4.08 -45.46 -1.29
CA MET A 143 3.23 -44.32 -0.92
C MET A 143 3.90 -43.38 0.10
N LEU A 144 4.69 -43.90 1.01
CA LEU A 144 5.48 -43.10 1.96
C LEU A 144 6.52 -42.24 1.24
N LEU A 145 7.22 -42.78 0.24
CA LEU A 145 8.16 -42.02 -0.57
C LEU A 145 7.48 -40.91 -1.37
N ILE A 146 6.34 -41.20 -1.99
CA ILE A 146 5.52 -40.19 -2.70
C ILE A 146 5.09 -39.08 -1.74
N GLY A 147 4.61 -39.46 -0.54
CA GLY A 147 4.21 -38.51 0.49
C GLY A 147 5.36 -37.57 0.91
N LEU A 148 6.54 -38.14 1.16
CA LEU A 148 7.74 -37.39 1.49
C LEU A 148 8.14 -36.40 0.38
N PHE A 149 8.05 -36.84 -0.88
CA PHE A 149 8.36 -36.02 -2.04
C PHE A 149 7.36 -34.84 -2.20
N CYS A 150 6.06 -35.11 -1.98
CA CYS A 150 5.02 -34.08 -2.02
C CYS A 150 5.22 -33.02 -0.90
N VAL A 151 5.55 -33.44 0.29
CA VAL A 151 5.84 -32.52 1.41
C VAL A 151 7.08 -31.68 1.14
N ALA A 152 8.16 -32.31 0.68
CA ALA A 152 9.39 -31.58 0.32
C ALA A 152 9.17 -30.60 -0.83
N GLY A 153 8.48 -31.03 -1.89
CA GLY A 153 8.11 -30.17 -3.02
C GLY A 153 7.22 -28.98 -2.59
N GLY A 154 6.20 -29.24 -1.79
CA GLY A 154 5.33 -28.20 -1.24
C GLY A 154 6.07 -27.20 -0.37
N ALA A 155 7.00 -27.67 0.46
CA ALA A 155 7.84 -26.79 1.29
C ALA A 155 8.78 -25.91 0.45
N LEU A 156 9.37 -26.46 -0.61
CA LEU A 156 10.22 -25.71 -1.54
C LEU A 156 9.45 -24.64 -2.29
N VAL A 157 8.30 -25.01 -2.86
CA VAL A 157 7.42 -24.05 -3.57
C VAL A 157 6.91 -22.97 -2.60
N GLY A 158 6.43 -23.35 -1.43
CA GLY A 158 5.96 -22.41 -0.41
C GLY A 158 7.06 -21.43 0.04
N ARG A 159 8.30 -21.91 0.18
CA ARG A 159 9.47 -21.06 0.48
C ARG A 159 9.82 -20.12 -0.67
N ALA A 160 9.75 -20.59 -1.91
CA ALA A 160 10.00 -19.77 -3.08
C ALA A 160 8.94 -18.64 -3.20
N VAL A 161 7.66 -18.98 -3.10
CA VAL A 161 6.56 -18.00 -3.12
C VAL A 161 6.67 -16.99 -1.97
N ALA A 162 6.97 -17.45 -0.76
CA ALA A 162 7.16 -16.55 0.37
C ALA A 162 8.33 -15.58 0.16
N ARG A 163 9.45 -16.07 -0.37
CA ARG A 163 10.61 -15.21 -0.62
C ARG A 163 10.39 -14.21 -1.74
N THR A 164 9.77 -14.62 -2.85
CA THR A 164 9.52 -13.72 -3.98
C THR A 164 8.36 -12.75 -3.72
N GLY A 165 7.34 -13.18 -2.99
CA GLY A 165 6.17 -12.36 -2.69
C GLY A 165 6.35 -11.38 -1.52
N LEU A 166 7.10 -11.75 -0.47
CA LEU A 166 7.23 -10.93 0.75
C LEU A 166 8.53 -10.11 0.80
N ALA A 167 9.57 -10.50 0.08
CA ALA A 167 10.84 -9.77 0.06
C ALA A 167 10.70 -8.26 -0.32
N PRO A 168 9.83 -7.86 -1.26
CA PRO A 168 9.62 -6.44 -1.54
C PRO A 168 9.04 -5.67 -0.35
N ILE A 169 8.16 -6.30 0.44
CA ILE A 169 7.56 -5.68 1.64
C ILE A 169 8.62 -5.44 2.72
N ASP A 170 9.51 -6.41 2.93
CA ASP A 170 10.62 -6.27 3.89
C ASP A 170 11.56 -5.13 3.48
N ARG A 171 11.83 -4.96 2.17
CA ARG A 171 12.64 -3.84 1.65
C ARG A 171 11.95 -2.49 1.82
N LEU A 172 10.64 -2.40 1.55
CA LEU A 172 9.83 -1.20 1.79
C LEU A 172 9.86 -0.80 3.27
N THR A 173 9.70 -1.78 4.16
CA THR A 173 9.78 -1.56 5.61
C THR A 173 11.18 -1.08 6.03
N ALA A 174 12.23 -1.71 5.52
CA ALA A 174 13.61 -1.30 5.81
C ALA A 174 13.91 0.12 5.30
N ALA A 175 13.44 0.48 4.10
CA ALA A 175 13.58 1.82 3.55
C ALA A 175 12.81 2.86 4.39
N ALA A 176 11.57 2.57 4.78
CA ALA A 176 10.79 3.45 5.65
C ALA A 176 11.45 3.67 7.02
N VAL A 177 11.99 2.61 7.62
CA VAL A 177 12.76 2.69 8.89
C VAL A 177 14.05 3.49 8.70
N HIS A 178 14.76 3.28 7.59
CA HIS A 178 15.97 4.05 7.28
C HIS A 178 15.69 5.54 7.16
N VAL A 179 14.67 5.91 6.38
CA VAL A 179 14.22 7.31 6.25
C VAL A 179 13.80 7.89 7.59
N ALA A 180 13.06 7.14 8.42
CA ALA A 180 12.62 7.60 9.73
C ALA A 180 13.79 7.83 10.71
N GLN A 181 14.85 7.03 10.63
CA GLN A 181 16.02 7.13 11.53
C GLN A 181 17.06 8.15 11.06
N THR A 182 17.32 8.20 9.76
CA THR A 182 18.39 9.06 9.20
C THR A 182 17.86 10.41 8.72
N GLY A 183 16.57 10.50 8.41
CA GLY A 183 15.99 11.64 7.72
C GLY A 183 16.46 11.77 6.25
N ASP A 184 17.18 10.77 5.74
CA ASP A 184 17.64 10.71 4.36
C ASP A 184 16.48 10.32 3.44
N LEU A 185 16.03 11.31 2.67
CA LEU A 185 14.94 11.12 1.71
C LEU A 185 15.45 10.65 0.33
N ASP A 186 16.77 10.57 0.11
CA ASP A 186 17.35 10.25 -1.21
C ASP A 186 17.36 8.75 -1.52
N ALA A 187 16.89 7.92 -0.57
CA ALA A 187 16.71 6.50 -0.80
C ALA A 187 15.62 6.27 -1.87
N ASP A 188 16.04 5.82 -3.04
CA ASP A 188 15.15 5.36 -4.10
C ASP A 188 14.82 3.89 -3.87
N ILE A 189 13.53 3.58 -3.75
CA ILE A 189 13.07 2.20 -3.53
C ILE A 189 12.91 1.56 -4.91
N PRO A 190 13.68 0.47 -5.23
CA PRO A 190 13.59 -0.18 -6.52
C PRO A 190 12.18 -0.65 -6.84
N ASP A 191 11.72 -0.41 -8.06
CA ASP A 191 10.40 -0.82 -8.56
C ASP A 191 10.38 -2.31 -8.89
N GLU A 192 10.69 -3.15 -7.88
CA GLU A 192 10.70 -4.61 -7.96
C GLU A 192 9.40 -5.15 -7.36
N GLY A 193 8.61 -5.85 -8.17
CA GLY A 193 7.37 -6.49 -7.74
C GLY A 193 6.28 -6.45 -8.79
N GLY A 194 5.23 -7.26 -8.62
CA GLY A 194 4.07 -7.30 -9.50
C GLY A 194 2.88 -6.51 -8.94
N GLY A 195 2.02 -6.02 -9.82
CA GLY A 195 0.67 -5.54 -9.47
C GLY A 195 0.60 -4.49 -8.37
N GLU A 196 0.01 -4.86 -7.25
CA GLU A 196 -0.27 -3.96 -6.12
C GLU A 196 1.01 -3.45 -5.40
N ILE A 197 2.05 -4.29 -5.32
CA ILE A 197 3.32 -3.92 -4.67
C ILE A 197 4.02 -2.83 -5.47
N ARG A 198 4.00 -2.90 -6.80
CA ARG A 198 4.54 -1.85 -7.66
C ARG A 198 3.83 -0.52 -7.44
N ARG A 199 2.50 -0.53 -7.40
CA ARG A 199 1.71 0.69 -7.12
C ARG A 199 2.04 1.29 -5.75
N LEU A 200 2.22 0.44 -4.74
CA LEU A 200 2.62 0.90 -3.40
C LEU A 200 4.02 1.52 -3.42
N THR A 201 4.99 0.87 -4.07
CA THR A 201 6.36 1.41 -4.22
C THR A 201 6.34 2.76 -4.93
N GLN A 202 5.60 2.91 -6.02
CA GLN A 202 5.45 4.18 -6.74
C GLN A 202 4.81 5.26 -5.86
N SER A 203 3.76 4.92 -5.10
CA SER A 203 3.12 5.87 -4.18
C SER A 203 4.10 6.35 -3.09
N ILE A 204 4.92 5.45 -2.54
CA ILE A 204 5.94 5.81 -1.54
C ILE A 204 7.04 6.67 -2.18
N ASN A 205 7.55 6.32 -3.37
CA ASN A 205 8.55 7.12 -4.06
C ASN A 205 8.01 8.53 -4.40
N ASN A 206 6.76 8.65 -4.84
CA ASN A 206 6.12 9.94 -5.06
C ASN A 206 5.99 10.75 -3.75
N MET A 207 5.64 10.12 -2.65
CA MET A 207 5.59 10.75 -1.34
C MET A 207 6.99 11.21 -0.87
N LEU A 208 8.03 10.38 -1.06
CA LEU A 208 9.40 10.76 -0.73
C LEU A 208 9.88 11.93 -1.59
N ALA A 209 9.57 11.93 -2.90
CA ALA A 209 9.86 13.05 -3.79
C ALA A 209 9.17 14.34 -3.33
N ALA A 210 7.89 14.31 -3.01
CA ALA A 210 7.16 15.46 -2.49
C ALA A 210 7.73 15.98 -1.16
N LEU A 211 8.17 15.08 -0.28
CA LEU A 211 8.85 15.45 0.98
C LEU A 211 10.23 16.09 0.72
N ARG A 212 11.01 15.58 -0.25
CA ARG A 212 12.29 16.19 -0.67
C ARG A 212 12.08 17.62 -1.14
N ASP A 213 11.14 17.78 -2.08
CA ASP A 213 10.82 19.09 -2.66
C ASP A 213 10.35 20.07 -1.58
N SER A 214 9.50 19.62 -0.65
CA SER A 214 9.04 20.43 0.47
C SER A 214 10.19 20.85 1.40
N ARG A 215 11.08 19.91 1.78
CA ARG A 215 12.25 20.22 2.62
C ARG A 215 13.24 21.14 1.91
N GLN A 216 13.48 20.93 0.62
CA GLN A 216 14.32 21.79 -0.18
C GLN A 216 13.77 23.22 -0.24
N ALA A 217 12.46 23.36 -0.48
CA ALA A 217 11.79 24.64 -0.47
C ALA A 217 11.88 25.36 0.89
N GLN A 218 11.76 24.60 2.00
CA GLN A 218 11.92 25.15 3.36
C GLN A 218 13.36 25.60 3.63
N ARG A 219 14.38 24.83 3.19
CA ARG A 219 15.79 25.20 3.36
C ARG A 219 16.12 26.48 2.59
N LEU A 220 15.74 26.55 1.33
CA LEU A 220 15.94 27.74 0.50
C LEU A 220 15.23 28.95 1.13
N LEU A 221 14.01 28.80 1.60
CA LEU A 221 13.31 29.87 2.29
C LEU A 221 14.07 30.36 3.56
N ALA A 222 14.59 29.43 4.36
CA ALA A 222 15.33 29.77 5.57
C ALA A 222 16.66 30.48 5.26
N GLU A 223 17.38 30.03 4.20
CA GLU A 223 18.62 30.66 3.73
C GLU A 223 18.36 32.07 3.20
N ASP A 224 17.37 32.23 2.34
CA ASP A 224 16.97 33.52 1.78
C ASP A 224 16.50 34.48 2.89
N ALA A 225 15.66 34.00 3.81
CA ALA A 225 15.22 34.79 4.95
C ALA A 225 16.37 35.26 5.84
N ALA A 226 17.34 34.37 6.09
CA ALA A 226 18.53 34.74 6.89
C ALA A 226 19.37 35.83 6.19
N HIS A 227 19.51 35.77 4.87
CA HIS A 227 20.21 36.80 4.11
C HIS A 227 19.48 38.14 4.12
N GLU A 228 18.17 38.14 3.89
CA GLU A 228 17.37 39.37 3.83
C GLU A 228 17.18 40.03 5.20
N LEU A 229 17.18 39.26 6.30
CA LEU A 229 17.15 39.79 7.65
C LEU A 229 18.52 40.34 8.11
N LYS A 230 19.62 39.74 7.66
CA LYS A 230 20.97 40.11 8.10
C LYS A 230 21.35 41.54 7.68
N THR A 231 20.96 41.95 6.48
CA THR A 231 21.32 43.26 5.90
C THR A 231 20.73 44.44 6.73
N PRO A 232 19.40 44.52 6.96
CA PRO A 232 18.82 45.63 7.74
C PRO A 232 19.22 45.54 9.22
N LEU A 233 19.36 44.35 9.79
CA LEU A 233 19.85 44.17 11.15
C LEU A 233 21.27 44.69 11.33
N THR A 234 22.15 44.48 10.36
CA THR A 234 23.52 44.99 10.41
C THR A 234 23.55 46.53 10.33
N SER A 235 22.73 47.10 9.45
CA SER A 235 22.57 48.54 9.30
C SER A 235 22.03 49.19 10.59
N LEU A 236 20.94 48.63 11.14
CA LEU A 236 20.38 49.05 12.44
C LEU A 236 21.42 49.02 13.55
N ARG A 237 22.17 47.92 13.69
CA ARG A 237 23.19 47.76 14.69
C ARG A 237 24.27 48.83 14.54
N LEU A 238 24.78 49.07 13.35
CA LEU A 238 25.81 50.07 13.09
C LEU A 238 25.34 51.49 13.43
N ASN A 239 24.10 51.82 13.04
CA ASN A 239 23.52 53.13 13.32
C ASN A 239 23.29 53.37 14.84
N VAL A 240 22.80 52.33 15.54
CA VAL A 240 22.65 52.39 17.03
C VAL A 240 24.02 52.46 17.73
N GLU A 241 25.00 51.66 17.28
CA GLU A 241 26.35 51.70 17.83
C GLU A 241 27.01 53.07 17.63
N LEU A 242 26.78 53.72 16.49
CA LEU A 242 27.24 55.08 16.21
C LEU A 242 26.63 56.08 17.20
N LEU A 243 25.31 56.04 17.39
CA LEU A 243 24.63 56.93 18.35
C LEU A 243 25.16 56.74 19.77
N ILE A 244 25.28 55.50 20.25
CA ILE A 244 25.81 55.15 21.56
C ILE A 244 27.25 55.65 21.71
N ARG A 245 28.10 55.52 20.70
CA ARG A 245 29.50 55.96 20.73
C ARG A 245 29.63 57.46 20.79
N LEU A 246 28.83 58.21 20.03
CA LEU A 246 28.81 59.67 20.05
C LEU A 246 28.28 60.21 21.37
N ASP A 247 27.25 59.60 21.91
CA ASP A 247 26.66 59.97 23.23
C ASP A 247 27.69 59.78 24.34
N ARG A 248 28.33 58.61 24.44
CA ARG A 248 29.36 58.32 25.44
C ARG A 248 30.59 59.28 25.42
N ARG A 249 30.86 59.84 24.22
CA ARG A 249 31.94 60.82 24.05
C ARG A 249 31.51 62.25 24.34
N GLY A 250 30.24 62.48 24.60
CA GLY A 250 29.68 63.83 24.77
C GLY A 250 29.75 64.69 23.50
N THR A 251 29.94 64.05 22.35
CA THR A 251 30.10 64.72 21.06
C THR A 251 28.87 64.60 20.14
N LEU A 252 27.76 64.05 20.64
CA LEU A 252 26.56 63.78 19.87
C LEU A 252 26.00 65.02 19.16
N GLU A 253 25.91 66.14 19.87
CA GLU A 253 25.38 67.40 19.33
C GLU A 253 26.33 68.07 18.36
N SER A 254 27.65 67.99 18.57
CA SER A 254 28.65 68.58 17.69
C SER A 254 28.89 67.73 16.42
N ALA A 255 28.80 66.40 16.51
CA ALA A 255 29.05 65.49 15.40
C ALA A 255 27.79 65.24 14.57
N LEU A 256 26.58 65.33 15.14
CA LEU A 256 25.30 65.14 14.46
C LEU A 256 24.38 66.35 14.75
N PRO A 257 24.26 67.26 13.78
CA PRO A 257 23.27 68.36 13.83
C PRO A 257 21.86 67.82 14.05
N ALA A 258 21.00 68.62 14.65
CA ALA A 258 19.61 68.21 15.01
C ALA A 258 18.84 67.57 13.81
N GLU A 259 18.99 68.17 12.62
CA GLU A 259 18.35 67.62 11.42
C GLU A 259 18.89 66.24 10.99
N SER A 260 20.21 66.01 11.14
CA SER A 260 20.84 64.72 10.81
C SER A 260 20.46 63.64 11.80
N ARG A 261 20.31 64.04 13.07
CA ARG A 261 19.84 63.13 14.14
C ARG A 261 18.36 62.73 13.91
N THR A 262 17.52 63.69 13.57
CA THR A 262 16.10 63.43 13.25
C THR A 262 15.99 62.51 12.05
N ARG A 263 16.76 62.74 10.99
CA ARG A 263 16.81 61.87 9.81
C ARG A 263 17.26 60.44 10.18
N LEU A 264 18.35 60.31 10.95
CA LEU A 264 18.84 59.00 11.38
C LEU A 264 17.80 58.21 12.22
N LEU A 265 17.11 58.92 13.15
CA LEU A 265 16.02 58.30 13.93
C LEU A 265 14.82 57.87 13.05
N HIS A 266 14.49 58.68 12.05
CA HIS A 266 13.44 58.36 11.09
C HIS A 266 13.84 57.12 10.23
N ASP A 267 15.08 57.07 9.76
CA ASP A 267 15.64 55.93 9.01
C ASP A 267 15.65 54.64 9.83
N LEU A 268 16.03 54.73 11.13
CA LEU A 268 15.94 53.61 12.07
C LEU A 268 14.49 53.11 12.27
N GLY A 269 13.54 54.03 12.39
CA GLY A 269 12.14 53.73 12.50
C GLY A 269 11.59 53.01 11.23
N ALA A 270 11.99 53.51 10.04
CA ALA A 270 11.60 52.89 8.76
C ALA A 270 12.20 51.47 8.61
N GLN A 271 13.47 51.26 8.96
CA GLN A 271 14.11 49.94 8.95
C GLN A 271 13.48 48.96 9.93
N LEU A 272 13.05 49.39 11.12
CA LEU A 272 12.31 48.58 12.07
C LEU A 272 10.94 48.18 11.54
N ALA A 273 10.23 49.09 10.91
CA ALA A 273 8.94 48.80 10.27
C ALA A 273 9.09 47.78 9.13
N GLU A 274 10.14 47.93 8.29
CA GLU A 274 10.46 47.00 7.23
C GLU A 274 10.77 45.58 7.76
N LEU A 275 11.59 45.47 8.82
CA LEU A 275 11.90 44.22 9.50
C LEU A 275 10.65 43.55 10.07
N SER A 276 9.74 44.34 10.67
CA SER A 276 8.49 43.83 11.20
C SER A 276 7.58 43.27 10.10
N THR A 277 7.52 43.93 8.95
CA THR A 277 6.77 43.48 7.78
C THR A 277 7.39 42.17 7.21
N LEU A 278 8.72 42.14 7.04
CA LEU A 278 9.44 40.95 6.61
C LEU A 278 9.20 39.75 7.54
N ALA A 279 9.26 39.94 8.85
CA ALA A 279 9.02 38.90 9.82
C ALA A 279 7.57 38.35 9.75
N ALA A 280 6.59 39.24 9.54
CA ALA A 280 5.21 38.86 9.36
C ALA A 280 5.01 38.04 8.06
N GLU A 281 5.57 38.48 6.94
CA GLU A 281 5.51 37.80 5.64
C GLU A 281 6.22 36.44 5.70
N LEU A 282 7.39 36.32 6.36
CA LEU A 282 8.10 35.06 6.55
C LEU A 282 7.30 34.08 7.39
N THR A 283 6.68 34.55 8.47
CA THR A 283 5.82 33.71 9.31
C THR A 283 4.64 33.17 8.52
N GLU A 284 4.09 33.97 7.65
CA GLU A 284 2.99 33.60 6.76
C GLU A 284 3.40 32.56 5.71
N VAL A 285 4.59 32.76 5.11
CA VAL A 285 5.15 31.78 4.16
C VAL A 285 5.52 30.46 4.86
N ALA A 286 6.05 30.52 6.09
CA ALA A 286 6.45 29.33 6.86
C ALA A 286 5.26 28.49 7.34
N ARG A 287 4.12 29.11 7.60
CA ARG A 287 2.89 28.38 7.99
C ARG A 287 2.35 27.46 6.90
N GLY A 288 2.77 27.61 5.65
CA GLY A 288 2.41 26.70 4.57
C GLY A 288 0.93 26.71 4.17
N ASP A 289 0.21 27.74 4.49
CA ASP A 289 -1.24 27.83 4.66
C ASP A 289 -2.15 27.55 3.46
N VAL A 290 -1.61 27.08 2.34
CA VAL A 290 -2.46 26.68 1.21
C VAL A 290 -3.06 25.29 1.43
N SER A 291 -2.51 24.48 2.36
CA SER A 291 -2.94 23.08 2.54
C SER A 291 -4.00 22.85 3.61
N ASP A 292 -4.14 23.77 4.59
CA ASP A 292 -5.06 23.56 5.72
C ASP A 292 -6.48 24.11 5.50
N GLU A 293 -6.67 24.97 4.49
CA GLU A 293 -7.98 25.54 4.15
C GLU A 293 -8.71 24.63 3.14
N ASN A 294 -9.98 24.35 3.39
CA ASN A 294 -10.80 23.56 2.48
C ASN A 294 -11.01 24.30 1.15
N THR A 295 -10.99 23.55 0.07
CA THR A 295 -11.37 24.08 -1.25
C THR A 295 -12.88 24.16 -1.33
N GLU A 296 -13.39 25.34 -1.65
CA GLU A 296 -14.83 25.62 -1.75
C GLU A 296 -15.16 26.22 -3.11
N LEU A 297 -16.42 26.14 -3.50
CA LEU A 297 -16.92 26.83 -4.67
C LEU A 297 -17.29 28.26 -4.24
N ILE A 298 -16.57 29.26 -4.75
CA ILE A 298 -16.68 30.66 -4.32
C ILE A 298 -16.90 31.59 -5.50
N ASP A 299 -17.64 32.68 -5.27
CA ASP A 299 -17.62 33.79 -6.19
C ASP A 299 -16.37 34.64 -5.96
N LEU A 300 -15.48 34.67 -6.95
CA LEU A 300 -14.21 35.40 -6.88
C LEU A 300 -14.44 36.92 -6.74
N ALA A 301 -15.60 37.44 -7.16
CA ALA A 301 -15.95 38.83 -7.00
C ALA A 301 -16.00 39.25 -5.52
N ASP A 302 -16.56 38.42 -4.65
CA ASP A 302 -16.63 38.70 -3.21
C ASP A 302 -15.21 38.75 -2.59
N VAL A 303 -14.33 37.86 -3.00
CA VAL A 303 -12.92 37.83 -2.58
C VAL A 303 -12.20 39.09 -2.99
N VAL A 304 -12.39 39.52 -4.24
CA VAL A 304 -11.74 40.72 -4.80
C VAL A 304 -12.25 41.98 -4.07
N VAL A 305 -13.55 42.10 -3.85
CA VAL A 305 -14.16 43.24 -3.14
C VAL A 305 -13.63 43.30 -1.68
N ALA A 306 -13.56 42.16 -0.99
CA ALA A 306 -13.06 42.11 0.36
C ALA A 306 -11.56 42.48 0.45
N ALA A 307 -10.74 42.01 -0.50
CA ALA A 307 -9.33 42.37 -0.58
C ALA A 307 -9.10 43.84 -0.88
N ALA A 308 -9.83 44.38 -1.86
CA ALA A 308 -9.74 45.80 -2.20
C ALA A 308 -10.17 46.71 -1.05
N THR A 309 -11.20 46.30 -0.29
CA THR A 309 -11.67 47.05 0.92
C THR A 309 -10.55 47.09 1.99
N ARG A 310 -9.83 45.97 2.20
CA ARG A 310 -8.67 45.92 3.10
C ARG A 310 -7.51 46.74 2.61
N ALA A 311 -7.22 46.73 1.30
CA ALA A 311 -6.16 47.54 0.69
C ALA A 311 -6.44 49.05 0.87
N ARG A 312 -7.67 49.51 0.64
CA ARG A 312 -8.09 50.90 0.86
C ARG A 312 -7.85 51.35 2.30
N SER A 313 -8.07 50.46 3.28
CA SER A 313 -7.85 50.79 4.71
C SER A 313 -6.35 50.94 5.03
N ARG A 314 -5.47 50.27 4.29
CA ARG A 314 -4.01 50.34 4.46
C ARG A 314 -3.34 51.49 3.70
N MET A 315 -3.95 51.88 2.61
CA MET A 315 -3.47 52.93 1.68
C MET A 315 -4.57 53.94 1.42
N PRO A 316 -4.89 54.80 2.40
CA PRO A 316 -6.00 55.74 2.28
C PRO A 316 -5.79 56.83 1.18
N ASP A 317 -4.54 57.06 0.81
CA ASP A 317 -4.16 58.04 -0.22
C ASP A 317 -4.22 57.51 -1.65
N ILE A 318 -4.50 56.22 -1.82
CA ILE A 318 -4.57 55.56 -3.12
C ILE A 318 -6.04 55.20 -3.44
N GLU A 319 -6.55 55.71 -4.52
CA GLU A 319 -7.85 55.32 -5.02
C GLU A 319 -7.79 53.97 -5.70
N VAL A 320 -8.71 53.05 -5.34
CA VAL A 320 -8.85 51.73 -5.97
C VAL A 320 -10.22 51.64 -6.63
N THR A 321 -10.25 51.52 -7.94
CA THR A 321 -11.45 51.35 -8.74
C THR A 321 -11.72 49.89 -9.04
N LEU A 322 -12.98 49.45 -8.97
CA LEU A 322 -13.35 48.04 -9.17
C LEU A 322 -14.33 47.94 -10.36
N ASP A 323 -13.98 47.06 -11.29
CA ASP A 323 -14.89 46.59 -12.37
C ASP A 323 -14.91 45.08 -12.31
N VAL A 324 -15.82 44.51 -11.50
CA VAL A 324 -15.83 43.09 -11.17
C VAL A 324 -17.16 42.46 -11.59
N SER A 325 -17.05 41.37 -12.33
CA SER A 325 -18.15 40.48 -12.68
C SER A 325 -18.13 39.25 -11.78
N SER A 326 -19.31 38.68 -11.47
CA SER A 326 -19.39 37.39 -10.74
C SER A 326 -18.82 36.29 -11.58
N VAL A 327 -17.76 35.63 -11.06
CA VAL A 327 -17.10 34.49 -11.70
C VAL A 327 -16.77 33.47 -10.62
N TRP A 328 -17.33 32.28 -10.78
CA TRP A 328 -17.14 31.20 -9.83
C TRP A 328 -15.84 30.45 -10.07
N VAL A 329 -15.13 30.11 -8.98
CA VAL A 329 -13.91 29.31 -9.00
C VAL A 329 -13.95 28.29 -7.85
N SER A 330 -13.27 27.17 -8.03
CA SER A 330 -13.02 26.23 -6.94
C SER A 330 -11.70 26.61 -6.27
N GLY A 331 -11.76 27.09 -5.03
CA GLY A 331 -10.58 27.64 -4.40
C GLY A 331 -10.70 27.78 -2.88
N ARG A 332 -9.62 28.31 -2.29
CA ARG A 332 -9.49 28.59 -0.88
C ARG A 332 -9.66 30.09 -0.64
N PRO A 333 -10.74 30.51 0.01
CA PRO A 333 -11.11 31.93 0.09
C PRO A 333 -10.02 32.82 0.71
N ALA A 334 -9.43 32.41 1.85
CA ALA A 334 -8.42 33.22 2.52
C ALA A 334 -7.10 33.29 1.73
N ALA A 335 -6.70 32.19 1.09
CA ALA A 335 -5.52 32.18 0.24
C ALA A 335 -5.67 33.08 -0.99
N LEU A 336 -6.84 33.02 -1.67
CA LEU A 336 -7.14 33.87 -2.82
C LEU A 336 -7.26 35.35 -2.41
N GLN A 337 -7.92 35.64 -1.28
CA GLN A 337 -8.01 37.00 -0.74
C GLN A 337 -6.62 37.59 -0.48
N ARG A 338 -5.70 36.80 0.02
CA ARG A 338 -4.30 37.19 0.25
C ARG A 338 -3.58 37.49 -1.06
N ALA A 339 -3.74 36.64 -2.05
CA ALA A 339 -3.15 36.86 -3.38
C ALA A 339 -3.63 38.17 -4.00
N VAL A 340 -4.95 38.41 -3.97
CA VAL A 340 -5.53 39.68 -4.47
C VAL A 340 -5.02 40.89 -3.69
N LEU A 341 -4.95 40.79 -2.35
CA LEU A 341 -4.43 41.86 -1.52
C LEU A 341 -2.96 42.20 -1.86
N ASN A 342 -2.11 41.19 -2.08
CA ASN A 342 -0.73 41.38 -2.48
C ASN A 342 -0.60 42.06 -3.86
N LEU A 343 -1.48 41.73 -4.81
CA LEU A 343 -1.53 42.41 -6.11
C LEU A 343 -1.92 43.87 -5.96
N VAL A 344 -2.97 44.18 -5.20
CA VAL A 344 -3.48 45.54 -5.01
C VAL A 344 -2.49 46.38 -4.18
N ASP A 345 -1.89 45.83 -3.11
CA ASP A 345 -0.86 46.48 -2.30
C ASP A 345 0.38 46.79 -3.15
N ASN A 346 0.77 45.88 -4.06
CA ASN A 346 1.89 46.12 -4.98
C ASN A 346 1.56 47.25 -5.94
N ALA A 347 0.40 47.23 -6.60
CA ALA A 347 -0.03 48.28 -7.50
C ALA A 347 -0.12 49.66 -6.83
N GLY A 348 -0.64 49.70 -5.59
CA GLY A 348 -0.70 50.90 -4.81
C GLY A 348 0.63 51.52 -4.41
N LYS A 349 1.65 50.67 -4.16
CA LYS A 349 3.03 51.14 -3.89
C LYS A 349 3.68 51.85 -5.05
N TRP A 350 3.30 51.49 -6.28
CA TRP A 350 3.90 52.02 -7.50
C TRP A 350 3.10 53.12 -8.17
N SER A 351 1.77 53.15 -7.93
CA SER A 351 0.90 54.21 -8.51
C SER A 351 1.21 55.56 -7.85
N PRO A 352 1.28 56.64 -8.65
CA PRO A 352 1.20 57.99 -8.11
C PRO A 352 -0.09 58.20 -7.34
N ALA A 353 -0.06 59.05 -6.31
CA ALA A 353 -1.20 59.28 -5.42
C ALA A 353 -2.45 59.83 -6.13
N ASP A 354 -2.27 60.49 -7.26
CA ASP A 354 -3.33 61.07 -8.10
C ASP A 354 -3.87 60.12 -9.16
N GLN A 355 -3.35 58.88 -9.22
CA GLN A 355 -3.78 57.91 -10.23
C GLN A 355 -4.37 56.67 -9.55
N PRO A 356 -5.63 56.27 -9.90
CA PRO A 356 -6.28 55.12 -9.29
C PRO A 356 -5.62 53.80 -9.76
N VAL A 357 -5.56 52.83 -8.85
CA VAL A 357 -5.34 51.43 -9.17
C VAL A 357 -6.65 50.85 -9.72
N GLN A 358 -6.60 50.21 -10.88
CA GLN A 358 -7.79 49.59 -11.49
C GLN A 358 -7.75 48.10 -11.29
N VAL A 359 -8.84 47.54 -10.75
CA VAL A 359 -8.97 46.08 -10.56
C VAL A 359 -10.17 45.62 -11.40
N ARG A 360 -9.92 44.72 -12.32
CA ARG A 360 -10.94 44.13 -13.20
C ARG A 360 -11.02 42.63 -12.99
N LEU A 361 -12.23 42.10 -12.92
CA LEU A 361 -12.51 40.68 -12.87
C LEU A 361 -13.56 40.32 -13.90
N PHE A 362 -13.24 39.40 -14.80
CA PHE A 362 -14.15 38.93 -15.83
C PHE A 362 -13.89 37.46 -16.20
N ALA A 363 -14.87 36.86 -16.87
CA ALA A 363 -14.71 35.50 -17.41
C ALA A 363 -14.19 35.58 -18.85
N GLU A 364 -13.15 34.80 -19.17
CA GLU A 364 -12.65 34.63 -20.51
C GLU A 364 -12.55 33.12 -20.85
N GLY A 365 -13.52 32.63 -21.59
CA GLY A 365 -13.62 31.19 -21.88
C GLY A 365 -13.77 30.36 -20.62
N ALA A 366 -12.81 29.47 -20.34
CA ALA A 366 -12.76 28.63 -19.15
C ALA A 366 -11.97 29.27 -17.98
N TRP A 367 -11.67 30.55 -18.04
CA TRP A 367 -10.82 31.23 -17.07
C TRP A 367 -11.57 32.38 -16.39
N ALA A 368 -11.40 32.51 -15.09
CA ALA A 368 -11.65 33.72 -14.33
C ALA A 368 -10.38 34.57 -14.39
N VAL A 369 -10.44 35.71 -15.02
CA VAL A 369 -9.28 36.59 -15.22
C VAL A 369 -9.40 37.80 -14.30
N LEU A 370 -8.42 37.94 -13.40
CA LEU A 370 -8.24 39.10 -12.55
C LEU A 370 -7.07 39.94 -13.10
N GLU A 371 -7.31 41.20 -13.30
CA GLU A 371 -6.33 42.18 -13.72
C GLU A 371 -6.21 43.29 -12.68
N VAL A 372 -4.97 43.62 -12.32
CA VAL A 372 -4.66 44.77 -11.46
C VAL A 372 -3.71 45.67 -12.23
N ASP A 373 -4.17 46.87 -12.55
CA ASP A 373 -3.51 47.83 -13.43
C ASP A 373 -3.11 49.06 -12.61
N ASP A 374 -1.79 49.36 -12.63
CA ASP A 374 -1.19 50.51 -12.01
C ASP A 374 -0.73 51.57 -13.01
N ALA A 375 -0.50 52.78 -12.55
CA ALA A 375 0.02 53.90 -13.34
C ALA A 375 1.48 54.23 -12.99
N GLY A 376 2.23 53.27 -12.44
CA GLY A 376 3.61 53.42 -12.05
C GLY A 376 4.61 53.45 -13.23
N PRO A 377 5.88 53.21 -12.99
CA PRO A 377 6.92 53.19 -14.03
C PRO A 377 6.86 51.94 -14.91
N GLY A 378 6.04 50.93 -14.53
CA GLY A 378 6.00 49.64 -15.17
C GLY A 378 7.16 48.71 -14.75
N ILE A 379 7.26 47.54 -15.40
CA ILE A 379 8.28 46.53 -15.14
C ILE A 379 9.12 46.38 -16.41
N ASP A 380 10.43 46.43 -16.26
CA ASP A 380 11.37 46.27 -17.38
C ASP A 380 11.30 44.83 -17.94
N ALA A 381 11.48 44.70 -19.26
CA ALA A 381 11.40 43.40 -19.93
C ALA A 381 12.40 42.35 -19.37
N ALA A 382 13.54 42.80 -18.84
CA ALA A 382 14.53 41.94 -18.19
C ALA A 382 14.04 41.36 -16.86
N ASP A 383 13.11 42.04 -16.21
CA ASP A 383 12.61 41.70 -14.87
C ASP A 383 11.32 40.86 -14.90
N VAL A 384 10.58 40.87 -16.03
CA VAL A 384 9.28 40.23 -16.21
C VAL A 384 9.27 38.77 -15.77
N LEU A 385 10.32 38.00 -16.09
CA LEU A 385 10.43 36.57 -15.74
C LEU A 385 10.80 36.33 -14.29
N ARG A 386 11.29 37.38 -13.59
CA ARG A 386 11.85 37.29 -12.25
C ARG A 386 10.99 37.92 -11.17
N VAL A 387 10.03 38.76 -11.54
CA VAL A 387 9.20 39.49 -10.55
C VAL A 387 8.38 38.60 -9.62
N PHE A 388 8.18 37.33 -9.98
CA PHE A 388 7.53 36.30 -9.18
C PHE A 388 8.52 35.48 -8.33
N ASP A 389 9.85 35.68 -8.54
CA ASP A 389 10.86 35.01 -7.72
C ASP A 389 10.82 35.58 -6.28
N ARG A 390 11.13 34.74 -5.31
CA ARG A 390 11.17 35.16 -3.91
C ARG A 390 12.27 36.18 -3.69
N PHE A 391 11.97 37.22 -2.90
CA PHE A 391 12.91 38.31 -2.56
C PHE A 391 13.45 39.08 -3.77
N TYR A 392 12.91 38.82 -4.98
CA TYR A 392 13.33 39.58 -6.13
C TYR A 392 12.80 41.01 -6.11
N ARG A 393 13.70 41.95 -6.34
CA ARG A 393 13.41 43.37 -6.42
C ARG A 393 14.23 43.97 -7.58
N ALA A 394 13.56 44.59 -8.52
CA ALA A 394 14.23 45.33 -9.57
C ALA A 394 15.12 46.45 -8.97
N ASP A 395 16.19 46.86 -9.65
CA ASP A 395 17.07 47.87 -9.11
C ASP A 395 16.35 49.19 -8.81
N SER A 396 15.38 49.56 -9.64
CA SER A 396 14.48 50.71 -9.43
C SER A 396 13.62 50.61 -8.18
N ALA A 397 13.33 49.37 -7.71
CA ALA A 397 12.48 49.07 -6.57
C ALA A 397 13.21 49.08 -5.22
N ARG A 398 14.56 49.10 -5.22
CA ARG A 398 15.34 48.99 -3.97
C ARG A 398 15.18 50.17 -3.04
N ALA A 399 14.79 51.33 -3.52
CA ALA A 399 14.57 52.54 -2.73
C ALA A 399 13.16 52.55 -2.03
N LEU A 400 12.23 51.69 -2.43
CA LEU A 400 10.88 51.64 -1.85
C LEU A 400 10.80 50.54 -0.79
N PRO A 401 9.91 50.65 0.22
CA PRO A 401 9.75 49.58 1.21
C PRO A 401 9.08 48.34 0.60
N GLY A 402 9.59 47.14 0.95
CA GLY A 402 9.01 45.87 0.56
C GLY A 402 10.02 44.73 0.51
N SER A 403 9.57 43.51 0.84
CA SER A 403 10.39 42.30 0.96
C SER A 403 10.68 41.59 -0.35
N GLY A 404 9.91 41.85 -1.41
CA GLY A 404 9.94 41.01 -2.62
C GLY A 404 9.22 39.66 -2.50
N LEU A 405 8.48 39.44 -1.41
CA LEU A 405 7.71 38.18 -1.21
C LEU A 405 6.29 38.24 -1.78
N GLY A 406 5.68 39.43 -1.89
CA GLY A 406 4.26 39.56 -2.25
C GLY A 406 3.87 38.87 -3.57
N LEU A 407 4.60 39.10 -4.66
CA LEU A 407 4.31 38.47 -5.95
C LEU A 407 4.63 36.97 -5.96
N SER A 408 5.63 36.53 -5.21
CA SER A 408 5.92 35.09 -5.07
C SER A 408 4.82 34.35 -4.29
N ILE A 409 4.15 35.02 -3.35
CA ILE A 409 2.96 34.50 -2.67
C ILE A 409 1.81 34.38 -3.68
N VAL A 410 1.61 35.39 -4.52
CA VAL A 410 0.60 35.33 -5.60
C VAL A 410 0.84 34.14 -6.51
N GLN A 411 2.06 33.96 -7.03
CA GLN A 411 2.41 32.84 -7.90
C GLN A 411 2.09 31.50 -7.23
N ARG A 412 2.52 31.29 -5.98
CA ARG A 412 2.26 30.06 -5.24
C ARG A 412 0.78 29.76 -5.03
N VAL A 413 -0.01 30.78 -4.68
CA VAL A 413 -1.46 30.63 -4.52
C VAL A 413 -2.10 30.29 -5.86
N VAL A 414 -1.74 30.98 -6.92
CA VAL A 414 -2.26 30.74 -8.27
C VAL A 414 -1.92 29.34 -8.77
N ASP A 415 -0.67 28.90 -8.61
CA ASP A 415 -0.23 27.56 -8.97
C ASP A 415 -0.99 26.46 -8.20
N ALA A 416 -1.23 26.66 -6.90
CA ALA A 416 -1.98 25.75 -6.06
C ALA A 416 -3.48 25.62 -6.46
N HIS A 417 -3.98 26.58 -7.25
CA HIS A 417 -5.33 26.58 -7.83
C HIS A 417 -5.34 26.21 -9.31
N GLY A 418 -4.21 25.71 -9.88
CA GLY A 418 -4.11 25.36 -11.30
C GLY A 418 -4.21 26.55 -12.25
N GLY A 419 -3.92 27.75 -11.74
CA GLY A 419 -4.00 29.00 -12.47
C GLY A 419 -2.70 29.40 -13.17
N ARG A 420 -2.69 30.66 -13.62
CA ARG A 420 -1.52 31.28 -14.27
C ARG A 420 -1.42 32.73 -13.78
N ALA A 421 -0.19 33.18 -13.48
CA ALA A 421 0.10 34.58 -13.20
C ALA A 421 1.02 35.14 -14.28
N GLY A 422 0.87 36.40 -14.59
CA GLY A 422 1.65 37.08 -15.57
C GLY A 422 1.70 38.58 -15.35
N VAL A 423 2.61 39.24 -16.05
CA VAL A 423 2.76 40.69 -16.06
C VAL A 423 2.87 41.22 -17.49
N ALA A 424 2.19 42.28 -17.76
CA ALA A 424 2.24 43.01 -19.03
C ALA A 424 2.47 44.50 -18.76
N ARG A 425 2.75 45.24 -19.79
CA ARG A 425 2.80 46.71 -19.71
C ARG A 425 1.38 47.27 -19.75
N SER A 426 1.05 48.11 -18.78
CA SER A 426 -0.22 48.83 -18.75
C SER A 426 -0.34 49.83 -19.92
N ALA A 427 -1.54 49.97 -20.47
CA ALA A 427 -1.84 51.06 -21.42
C ALA A 427 -1.71 52.46 -20.76
N ARG A 428 -1.73 52.52 -19.41
CA ARG A 428 -1.55 53.72 -18.61
C ARG A 428 -0.09 54.06 -18.32
N GLY A 429 0.86 53.23 -18.82
CA GLY A 429 2.30 53.40 -18.66
C GLY A 429 2.92 52.51 -17.55
N GLY A 430 2.14 52.02 -16.58
CA GLY A 430 2.56 51.22 -15.47
C GLY A 430 2.64 49.72 -15.76
N ALA A 431 2.39 48.88 -14.74
CA ALA A 431 2.32 47.46 -14.89
C ALA A 431 0.86 46.94 -14.84
N LEU A 432 0.59 45.92 -15.65
CA LEU A 432 -0.66 45.15 -15.61
C LEU A 432 -0.33 43.74 -15.09
N LEU A 433 -0.73 43.48 -13.86
CA LEU A 433 -0.62 42.18 -13.26
C LEU A 433 -1.88 41.37 -13.57
N GLN A 434 -1.71 40.16 -14.12
CA GLN A 434 -2.81 39.31 -14.56
C GLN A 434 -2.76 37.98 -13.85
N VAL A 435 -3.91 37.51 -13.37
CA VAL A 435 -4.09 36.19 -12.78
C VAL A 435 -5.27 35.50 -13.45
N GLY A 436 -5.06 34.33 -13.99
CA GLY A 436 -6.10 33.47 -14.55
C GLY A 436 -6.29 32.24 -13.66
N LEU A 437 -7.52 32.00 -13.21
CA LEU A 437 -7.90 30.80 -12.45
C LEU A 437 -8.91 29.98 -13.27
N PRO A 438 -8.91 28.64 -13.19
CA PRO A 438 -9.95 27.85 -13.84
C PRO A 438 -11.35 28.23 -13.34
N ALA A 439 -12.22 28.65 -14.26
CA ALA A 439 -13.59 29.01 -13.92
C ALA A 439 -14.40 27.75 -13.64
N ALA A 440 -15.29 27.85 -12.65
CA ALA A 440 -16.24 26.80 -12.28
C ALA A 440 -17.67 27.21 -12.65
N SER A 441 -18.55 26.25 -12.79
CA SER A 441 -19.96 26.55 -12.98
C SER A 441 -20.58 27.10 -11.68
N PRO A 442 -21.46 28.11 -11.77
CA PRO A 442 -22.16 28.58 -10.59
C PRO A 442 -22.98 27.45 -9.95
N PRO A 443 -23.17 27.47 -8.62
CA PRO A 443 -23.95 26.44 -7.94
C PRO A 443 -25.39 26.43 -8.46
N THR A 444 -25.93 25.25 -8.66
CA THR A 444 -27.32 25.10 -9.09
C THR A 444 -28.30 25.49 -7.97
N ALA A 445 -29.51 25.95 -8.32
CA ALA A 445 -30.52 26.43 -7.34
C ALA A 445 -30.84 25.42 -6.21
N ASN A 446 -30.58 24.12 -6.42
CA ASN A 446 -30.78 23.07 -5.41
C ASN A 446 -29.64 22.98 -4.36
N GLU A 447 -28.45 23.43 -4.68
CA GLU A 447 -27.29 23.38 -3.75
C GLU A 447 -27.35 24.50 -2.69
N TRP A 448 -28.02 25.60 -2.98
CA TRP A 448 -28.25 26.66 -2.01
C TRP A 448 -29.20 26.27 -0.87
N LEU A 449 -30.12 25.33 -1.10
CA LEU A 449 -31.10 24.90 -0.09
C LEU A 449 -30.48 23.94 0.94
N THR A 450 -29.43 23.19 0.57
CA THR A 450 -28.73 22.25 1.48
C THR A 450 -27.65 22.95 2.31
N ALA A 451 -27.01 23.99 1.81
CA ALA A 451 -25.99 24.74 2.54
C ALA A 451 -26.55 25.63 3.67
N GLY A 452 -27.85 25.99 3.59
CA GLY A 452 -28.54 26.81 4.61
C GLY A 452 -28.98 26.05 5.86
N GLU A 453 -29.08 24.71 5.81
CA GLU A 453 -29.51 23.91 6.96
C GLU A 453 -28.37 23.58 7.94
N ASP A 454 -27.13 23.56 7.50
CA ASP A 454 -25.95 23.26 8.36
C ASP A 454 -25.47 24.47 9.21
N THR A 455 -25.94 25.69 8.91
CA THR A 455 -25.53 26.89 9.65
C THR A 455 -26.48 27.27 10.78
N ALA A 456 -27.64 26.58 10.92
CA ALA A 456 -28.67 26.89 11.93
C ALA A 456 -28.57 26.01 13.20
N VAL A 457 -27.59 25.11 13.31
CA VAL A 457 -27.43 24.18 14.46
C VAL A 457 -26.00 24.22 14.97
N ARG A 458 -25.44 25.39 15.27
CA ARG A 458 -24.31 25.51 16.19
C ARG A 458 -24.39 26.78 17.00
#